data_4f0001d95d7aec1c70080faca97a9289
#
_entry.id   4f0001d95d7aec1c70080faca97a9289
#
_cell.length_a   1.000
_cell.length_b   1.000
_cell.length_c   1.000
_cell.angle_alpha   90.00
_cell.angle_beta   90.00
_cell.angle_gamma   90.00
#
_symmetry.space_group_name_H-M   'P 1'
#
loop_
_entity.id
_entity.type
_entity.pdbx_description
1 polymer ?
#
loop_
_entity_poly.entity_id
_entity_poly.type
_entity_poly.pdbx_seq_one_letter_code
_entity_poly.pdbx_strand_id
1 'polypeptide(L)'
;MKKETEKEITIYTDAASRNNPGNAAYAFIFVQKSSIFFSFSKYLGKKTNNEAEYEAVINALKEAKKQKFKEIKLFSDSELVIRQINGEYKVKQEHLKKKVEEVKELVGFFENISFANVSREHEFIQICDKMCNSVLDEN
;
A
#
# COMPACT_ATOMS: atom_id res chain seq x y z
N MET A 1 -1.65 13.60 23.89
CA MET A 1 -0.21 13.86 23.89
C MET A 1 0.35 13.72 22.51
N LYS A 2 1.35 14.50 22.22
CA LYS A 2 1.98 14.47 20.91
C LYS A 2 2.62 13.13 20.58
N LYS A 3 3.13 12.42 21.58
CA LYS A 3 3.82 11.15 21.35
C LYS A 3 2.90 10.11 20.74
N GLU A 4 1.64 10.05 21.19
CA GLU A 4 0.68 9.11 20.62
C GLU A 4 0.36 9.48 19.19
N THR A 5 0.14 10.79 18.93
CA THR A 5 -0.13 11.27 17.59
C THR A 5 1.06 10.99 16.66
N GLU A 6 2.28 11.12 17.18
CA GLU A 6 3.48 10.88 16.39
C GLU A 6 3.67 9.42 16.02
N LYS A 7 3.05 8.50 16.77
CA LYS A 7 3.14 7.07 16.48
C LYS A 7 2.11 6.59 15.48
N GLU A 8 1.12 7.41 15.19
CA GLU A 8 0.00 7.04 14.29
C GLU A 8 0.17 7.67 12.94
N ILE A 9 -0.03 6.87 11.90
CA ILE A 9 -0.09 7.40 10.54
C ILE A 9 -1.24 6.76 9.79
N THR A 10 -1.68 7.46 8.78
CA THR A 10 -2.56 6.91 7.76
C THR A 10 -1.73 6.72 6.51
N ILE A 11 -1.82 5.54 5.91
CA ILE A 11 -1.11 5.20 4.69
C ILE A 11 -2.13 5.02 3.58
N TYR A 12 -1.84 5.60 2.41
CA TYR A 12 -2.61 5.35 1.20
C TYR A 12 -1.66 4.70 0.20
N THR A 13 -2.12 3.64 -0.45
CA THR A 13 -1.33 2.92 -1.44
C THR A 13 -2.10 2.81 -2.73
N ASP A 14 -1.38 2.73 -3.84
CA ASP A 14 -1.97 2.47 -5.15
C ASP A 14 -0.93 1.81 -6.04
N ALA A 15 -1.39 1.19 -7.10
CA ALA A 15 -0.52 0.56 -8.07
C ALA A 15 -1.19 0.58 -9.43
N ALA A 16 -0.41 0.41 -10.47
CA ALA A 16 -0.91 0.36 -11.82
C ALA A 16 -0.07 -0.61 -12.64
N SER A 17 -0.72 -1.31 -13.55
CA SER A 17 -0.04 -2.18 -14.51
C SER A 17 -0.65 -1.90 -15.88
N ARG A 18 0.19 -1.48 -16.82
CA ARG A 18 -0.25 -1.23 -18.19
C ARG A 18 -0.19 -2.54 -18.95
N ASN A 19 -1.35 -3.01 -19.45
CA ASN A 19 -1.51 -4.30 -20.13
C ASN A 19 -1.34 -5.50 -19.17
N ASN A 20 -1.92 -5.46 -18.06
CA ASN A 20 -1.99 -6.42 -16.94
C ASN A 20 -1.86 -7.92 -17.34
N PRO A 21 -0.66 -8.57 -17.34
CA PRO A 21 0.59 -8.02 -16.85
C PRO A 21 1.25 -7.08 -17.85
N GLY A 22 2.08 -6.20 -17.32
CA GLY A 22 2.82 -5.25 -18.14
C GLY A 22 3.67 -4.38 -17.25
N ASN A 23 4.14 -3.27 -17.80
CA ASN A 23 4.91 -2.31 -17.01
C ASN A 23 4.08 -1.83 -15.84
N ALA A 24 4.60 -2.00 -14.65
CA ALA A 24 3.87 -1.75 -13.42
C ALA A 24 4.65 -0.84 -12.48
N ALA A 25 3.92 -0.14 -11.62
CA ALA A 25 4.51 0.72 -10.60
C ALA A 25 3.60 0.73 -9.39
N TYR A 26 4.17 1.12 -8.26
CA TYR A 26 3.36 1.37 -7.07
C TYR A 26 3.74 2.71 -6.47
N ALA A 27 2.87 3.19 -5.60
CA ALA A 27 3.11 4.41 -4.86
C ALA A 27 2.43 4.31 -3.49
N PHE A 28 3.01 4.98 -2.51
CA PHE A 28 2.34 5.14 -1.23
C PHE A 28 2.68 6.50 -0.63
N ILE A 29 1.79 6.97 0.22
CA ILE A 29 2.01 8.23 0.94
C ILE A 29 1.64 8.02 2.41
N PHE A 30 2.35 8.74 3.28
CA PHE A 30 2.08 8.76 4.71
C PHE A 30 1.46 10.12 5.05
N VAL A 31 0.35 10.08 5.78
CA VAL A 31 -0.45 11.26 6.10
C VAL A 31 -0.62 11.36 7.61
N GLN A 32 -0.44 12.57 8.14
CA GLN A 32 -0.78 12.90 9.51
C GLN A 32 -1.50 14.24 9.50
N LYS A 33 -2.62 14.34 10.22
CA LYS A 33 -3.40 15.58 10.32
C LYS A 33 -3.72 16.16 8.94
N SER A 34 -4.13 15.27 8.03
CA SER A 34 -4.53 15.61 6.66
C SER A 34 -3.39 16.15 5.79
N SER A 35 -2.15 16.04 6.24
CA SER A 35 -0.99 16.48 5.45
C SER A 35 -0.10 15.32 5.10
N ILE A 36 0.35 15.28 3.85
CA ILE A 36 1.31 14.28 3.38
C ILE A 36 2.69 14.70 3.88
N PHE A 37 3.38 13.80 4.58
CA PHE A 37 4.73 14.10 5.04
C PHE A 37 5.78 13.15 4.47
N PHE A 38 5.36 12.09 3.78
CA PHE A 38 6.27 11.16 3.12
C PHE A 38 5.58 10.56 1.92
N SER A 39 6.31 10.40 0.83
CA SER A 39 5.78 9.77 -0.38
C SER A 39 6.87 8.98 -1.07
N PHE A 40 6.48 7.91 -1.74
CA PHE A 40 7.43 7.06 -2.45
C PHE A 40 6.73 6.36 -3.59
N SER A 41 7.43 6.24 -4.73
CA SER A 41 6.93 5.48 -5.87
C SER A 41 8.08 4.69 -6.49
N LYS A 42 7.74 3.59 -7.15
CA LYS A 42 8.75 2.72 -7.73
C LYS A 42 8.23 2.00 -8.97
N TYR A 43 9.08 1.95 -9.98
CA TYR A 43 8.85 1.15 -11.17
C TYR A 43 9.20 -0.30 -10.85
N LEU A 44 8.33 -1.23 -11.25
CA LEU A 44 8.49 -2.65 -10.92
C LEU A 44 8.86 -3.52 -12.12
N GLY A 45 8.86 -2.96 -13.35
CA GLY A 45 8.96 -3.78 -14.53
C GLY A 45 7.65 -4.51 -14.78
N LYS A 46 7.70 -5.69 -15.38
CA LYS A 46 6.50 -6.42 -15.77
C LYS A 46 5.88 -7.15 -14.59
N LYS A 47 4.70 -6.73 -14.17
CA LYS A 47 3.94 -7.34 -13.08
C LYS A 47 2.45 -7.26 -13.38
N THR A 48 1.67 -8.11 -12.70
CA THR A 48 0.22 -7.94 -12.72
C THR A 48 -0.17 -6.81 -11.79
N ASN A 49 -1.40 -6.32 -11.97
CA ASN A 49 -1.92 -5.28 -11.10
C ASN A 49 -1.95 -5.74 -9.64
N ASN A 50 -2.40 -6.98 -9.39
CA ASN A 50 -2.47 -7.49 -8.01
C ASN A 50 -1.10 -7.63 -7.38
N GLU A 51 -0.10 -8.08 -8.14
CA GLU A 51 1.27 -8.15 -7.62
C GLU A 51 1.76 -6.76 -7.22
N ALA A 52 1.51 -5.76 -8.07
CA ALA A 52 1.94 -4.39 -7.80
C ALA A 52 1.24 -3.81 -6.57
N GLU A 53 -0.06 -4.12 -6.40
CA GLU A 53 -0.80 -3.67 -5.23
C GLU A 53 -0.22 -4.25 -3.94
N TYR A 54 0.13 -5.53 -3.93
CA TYR A 54 0.78 -6.13 -2.76
C TYR A 54 2.14 -5.51 -2.50
N GLU A 55 2.91 -5.22 -3.55
CA GLU A 55 4.21 -4.58 -3.37
C GLU A 55 4.07 -3.21 -2.72
N ALA A 56 3.03 -2.47 -3.09
CA ALA A 56 2.76 -1.17 -2.46
C ALA A 56 2.54 -1.33 -0.96
N VAL A 57 1.68 -2.27 -0.57
CA VAL A 57 1.35 -2.52 0.84
C VAL A 57 2.60 -2.96 1.60
N ILE A 58 3.31 -3.97 1.08
CA ILE A 58 4.48 -4.53 1.74
C ILE A 58 5.54 -3.45 1.97
N ASN A 59 5.84 -2.67 0.94
CA ASN A 59 6.90 -1.67 1.06
C ASN A 59 6.48 -0.48 1.89
N ALA A 60 5.20 -0.13 1.88
CA ALA A 60 4.69 0.91 2.78
C ALA A 60 4.86 0.48 4.25
N LEU A 61 4.55 -0.78 4.56
CA LEU A 61 4.70 -1.28 5.92
C LEU A 61 6.16 -1.38 6.34
N LYS A 62 7.06 -1.77 5.42
CA LYS A 62 8.49 -1.77 5.70
C LYS A 62 9.00 -0.37 6.04
N GLU A 63 8.53 0.63 5.30
CA GLU A 63 8.92 2.01 5.55
C GLU A 63 8.35 2.51 6.88
N ALA A 64 7.09 2.18 7.17
CA ALA A 64 6.47 2.56 8.45
C ALA A 64 7.23 1.95 9.62
N LYS A 65 7.64 0.69 9.50
CA LYS A 65 8.46 0.02 10.51
C LYS A 65 9.79 0.74 10.69
N LYS A 66 10.44 1.07 9.59
CA LYS A 66 11.72 1.77 9.59
C LYS A 66 11.61 3.12 10.31
N GLN A 67 10.51 3.83 10.09
CA GLN A 67 10.27 5.12 10.72
C GLN A 67 9.69 5.00 12.13
N LYS A 68 9.48 3.74 12.60
CA LYS A 68 9.08 3.43 13.99
C LYS A 68 7.66 3.85 14.33
N PHE A 69 6.78 3.89 13.34
CA PHE A 69 5.36 4.08 13.61
C PHE A 69 4.78 2.84 14.25
N LYS A 70 3.80 3.00 15.12
CA LYS A 70 3.20 1.90 15.89
C LYS A 70 1.75 1.66 15.55
N GLU A 71 1.04 2.66 15.08
CA GLU A 71 -0.38 2.57 14.78
C GLU A 71 -0.62 3.00 13.35
N ILE A 72 -1.20 2.08 12.58
CA ILE A 72 -1.31 2.24 11.13
C ILE A 72 -2.77 2.08 10.71
N LYS A 73 -3.27 3.01 9.91
CA LYS A 73 -4.49 2.81 9.14
C LYS A 73 -4.08 2.84 7.69
N LEU A 74 -4.25 1.72 7.00
CA LEU A 74 -3.84 1.62 5.60
C LEU A 74 -5.06 1.49 4.70
N PHE A 75 -5.11 2.32 3.69
CA PHE A 75 -6.21 2.36 2.72
C PHE A 75 -5.70 2.09 1.31
N SER A 76 -6.51 1.34 0.56
CA SER A 76 -6.24 1.02 -0.84
C SER A 76 -7.58 1.00 -1.57
N ASP A 77 -7.58 1.26 -2.87
CA ASP A 77 -8.79 1.12 -3.67
C ASP A 77 -8.95 -0.30 -4.23
N SER A 78 -8.01 -1.19 -3.97
CA SER A 78 -8.12 -2.58 -4.38
C SER A 78 -8.89 -3.38 -3.34
N GLU A 79 -10.19 -3.54 -3.59
CA GLU A 79 -11.04 -4.31 -2.69
C GLU A 79 -10.54 -5.74 -2.54
N LEU A 80 -10.12 -6.36 -3.65
CA LEU A 80 -9.64 -7.74 -3.64
C LEU A 80 -8.45 -7.91 -2.69
N VAL A 81 -7.43 -7.07 -2.84
CA VAL A 81 -6.22 -7.17 -2.03
C VAL A 81 -6.54 -6.94 -0.55
N ILE A 82 -7.33 -5.92 -0.26
CA ILE A 82 -7.71 -5.61 1.13
C ILE A 82 -8.49 -6.77 1.76
N ARG A 83 -9.45 -7.34 1.03
CA ARG A 83 -10.22 -8.47 1.57
C ARG A 83 -9.37 -9.72 1.73
N GLN A 84 -8.39 -9.94 0.86
CA GLN A 84 -7.45 -11.05 1.01
C GLN A 84 -6.58 -10.86 2.25
N ILE A 85 -6.07 -9.66 2.47
CA ILE A 85 -5.25 -9.36 3.65
C ILE A 85 -6.07 -9.54 4.93
N ASN A 86 -7.32 -9.12 4.92
CA ASN A 86 -8.21 -9.22 6.08
C ASN A 86 -8.76 -10.65 6.28
N GLY A 87 -8.44 -11.58 5.38
CA GLY A 87 -8.87 -12.97 5.52
C GLY A 87 -10.30 -13.22 5.06
N GLU A 88 -10.93 -12.26 4.41
CA GLU A 88 -12.31 -12.40 3.93
C GLU A 88 -12.40 -13.15 2.61
N TYR A 89 -11.36 -13.05 1.78
CA TYR A 89 -11.28 -13.76 0.50
C TYR A 89 -10.06 -14.69 0.53
N LYS A 90 -10.21 -15.87 -0.04
CA LYS A 90 -9.10 -16.81 -0.19
C LYS A 90 -8.14 -16.33 -1.26
N VAL A 91 -6.87 -16.64 -1.06
CA VAL A 91 -5.81 -16.39 -2.04
C VAL A 91 -5.50 -17.71 -2.69
N LYS A 92 -5.73 -17.83 -3.99
CA LYS A 92 -5.55 -19.10 -4.69
C LYS A 92 -4.16 -19.25 -5.33
N GLN A 93 -3.58 -18.15 -5.77
CA GLN A 93 -2.29 -18.18 -6.46
C GLN A 93 -1.15 -18.20 -5.46
N GLU A 94 -0.22 -19.15 -5.63
CA GLU A 94 0.88 -19.34 -4.69
C GLU A 94 1.73 -18.10 -4.49
N HIS A 95 2.03 -17.37 -5.58
CA HIS A 95 2.88 -16.19 -5.47
C HIS A 95 2.19 -15.07 -4.68
N LEU A 96 0.85 -15.01 -4.72
CA LEU A 96 0.12 -14.03 -3.91
C LEU A 96 0.00 -14.49 -2.46
N LYS A 97 -0.08 -15.80 -2.21
CA LYS A 97 -0.08 -16.33 -0.84
C LYS A 97 1.18 -15.91 -0.10
N LYS A 98 2.33 -15.97 -0.78
CA LYS A 98 3.60 -15.55 -0.18
C LYS A 98 3.57 -14.08 0.18
N LYS A 99 2.95 -13.25 -0.65
CA LYS A 99 2.83 -11.82 -0.38
C LYS A 99 1.92 -11.54 0.81
N VAL A 100 0.81 -12.26 0.93
CA VAL A 100 -0.07 -12.15 2.09
C VAL A 100 0.67 -12.53 3.36
N GLU A 101 1.46 -13.61 3.31
CA GLU A 101 2.26 -14.03 4.45
C GLU A 101 3.26 -12.95 4.86
N GLU A 102 3.88 -12.31 3.89
CA GLU A 102 4.82 -11.22 4.16
C GLU A 102 4.13 -10.04 4.83
N VAL A 103 2.91 -9.71 4.37
CA VAL A 103 2.10 -8.67 5.03
C VAL A 103 1.83 -9.05 6.48
N LYS A 104 1.44 -10.30 6.72
CA LYS A 104 1.12 -10.78 8.07
C LYS A 104 2.32 -10.71 9.01
N GLU A 105 3.50 -11.04 8.50
CA GLU A 105 4.71 -10.90 9.31
C GLU A 105 4.96 -9.45 9.69
N LEU A 106 4.78 -8.53 8.73
CA LEU A 106 4.98 -7.12 9.00
C LEU A 106 3.96 -6.57 9.99
N VAL A 107 2.72 -7.05 9.92
CA VAL A 107 1.66 -6.65 10.87
C VAL A 107 2.11 -6.84 12.31
N GLY A 108 2.88 -7.89 12.59
CA GLY A 108 3.34 -8.20 13.95
C GLY A 108 4.23 -7.14 14.57
N PHE A 109 4.79 -6.22 13.79
CA PHE A 109 5.65 -5.16 14.31
C PHE A 109 4.88 -3.94 14.82
N PHE A 110 3.58 -3.88 14.58
CA PHE A 110 2.78 -2.72 14.94
C PHE A 110 1.87 -3.03 16.11
N GLU A 111 1.59 -2.01 16.93
CA GLU A 111 0.69 -2.17 18.07
C GLU A 111 -0.76 -2.28 17.60
N ASN A 112 -1.13 -1.45 16.62
CA ASN A 112 -2.45 -1.50 16.01
C ASN A 112 -2.32 -1.25 14.52
N ILE A 113 -2.98 -2.07 13.73
CA ILE A 113 -2.99 -1.86 12.28
C ILE A 113 -4.33 -2.31 11.74
N SER A 114 -4.86 -1.53 10.81
CA SER A 114 -6.08 -1.89 10.09
C SER A 114 -5.92 -1.63 8.61
N PHE A 115 -6.63 -2.40 7.82
CA PHE A 115 -6.65 -2.29 6.36
C PHE A 115 -8.08 -2.10 5.92
N ALA A 116 -8.31 -1.09 5.10
CA ALA A 116 -9.65 -0.80 4.62
C ALA A 116 -9.62 -0.37 3.16
N ASN A 117 -10.72 -0.65 2.49
CA ASN A 117 -10.90 -0.27 1.09
C ASN A 117 -11.55 1.09 1.03
N VAL A 118 -11.06 1.95 0.12
CA VAL A 118 -11.65 3.26 -0.14
C VAL A 118 -11.89 3.41 -1.63
N SER A 119 -12.70 4.40 -1.99
CA SER A 119 -12.99 4.70 -3.38
C SER A 119 -11.70 5.16 -4.10
N ARG A 120 -11.59 4.78 -5.39
CA ARG A 120 -10.50 5.30 -6.22
C ARG A 120 -10.61 6.80 -6.43
N GLU A 121 -11.78 7.38 -6.12
CA GLU A 121 -11.99 8.82 -6.23
C GLU A 121 -11.46 9.58 -5.01
N HIS A 122 -11.02 8.88 -3.97
CA HIS A 122 -10.46 9.51 -2.78
C HIS A 122 -9.25 10.35 -3.16
N GLU A 123 -9.16 11.57 -2.63
CA GLU A 123 -8.11 12.51 -3.05
C GLU A 123 -6.70 11.98 -2.87
N PHE A 124 -6.42 11.26 -1.78
CA PHE A 124 -5.08 10.73 -1.55
C PHE A 124 -4.78 9.52 -2.43
N ILE A 125 -5.79 8.74 -2.77
CA ILE A 125 -5.61 7.65 -3.75
C ILE A 125 -5.30 8.24 -5.13
N GLN A 126 -5.96 9.34 -5.50
CA GLN A 126 -5.71 10.02 -6.77
C GLN A 126 -4.26 10.54 -6.84
N ILE A 127 -3.72 10.98 -5.73
CA ILE A 127 -2.32 11.42 -5.67
C ILE A 127 -1.40 10.22 -5.94
N CYS A 128 -1.66 9.09 -5.29
CA CYS A 128 -0.86 7.88 -5.53
C CYS A 128 -0.97 7.43 -6.98
N ASP A 129 -2.17 7.49 -7.57
CA ASP A 129 -2.38 7.13 -8.97
C ASP A 129 -1.52 8.00 -9.90
N LYS A 130 -1.50 9.31 -9.66
CA LYS A 130 -0.66 10.21 -10.46
C LYS A 130 0.81 9.88 -10.31
N MET A 131 1.25 9.52 -9.10
CA MET A 131 2.64 9.13 -8.88
C MET A 131 2.99 7.87 -9.67
N CYS A 132 2.10 6.87 -9.69
CA CYS A 132 2.30 5.65 -10.46
C CYS A 132 2.42 5.97 -11.97
N ASN A 133 1.51 6.78 -12.48
CA ASN A 133 1.52 7.13 -13.90
C ASN A 133 2.76 7.93 -14.28
N SER A 134 3.22 8.80 -13.40
CA SER A 134 4.44 9.56 -13.64
C SER A 134 5.64 8.63 -13.79
N VAL A 135 5.76 7.65 -12.90
CA VAL A 135 6.83 6.64 -12.97
C VAL A 135 6.73 5.85 -14.28
N LEU A 136 5.52 5.41 -14.64
CA LEU A 136 5.33 4.60 -15.84
C LEU A 136 5.62 5.40 -17.11
N ASP A 137 5.29 6.68 -17.12
CA ASP A 137 5.55 7.54 -18.28
C ASP A 137 7.05 7.73 -18.52
N GLU A 138 7.86 7.63 -17.47
CA GLU A 138 9.31 7.76 -17.57
C GLU A 138 10.01 6.45 -17.95
N ASN A 139 9.28 5.37 -17.95
CA ASN A 139 9.78 4.04 -18.24
C ASN A 139 8.99 3.39 -19.36
#